data_38e41e4bd16a7392ad566ad9b60a328a
#
_entry.id   38e41e4bd16a7392ad566ad9b60a328a
#
_cell.length_a   1.000
_cell.length_b   1.000
_cell.length_c   1.000
_cell.angle_alpha   90.00
_cell.angle_beta   90.00
_cell.angle_gamma   90.00
#
_symmetry.space_group_name_H-M   'P 1'
#
loop_
_entity.id
_entity.type
_entity.pdbx_description
1 polymer ?
#
loop_
_entity_poly.entity_id
_entity_poly.type
_entity_poly.pdbx_seq_one_letter_code
_entity_poly.pdbx_strand_id
1 'polypeptide(L)'
;MQGNWILKTYPKQYQLNTVKKICRKKTQKENCYSYIDKPKKEIKKLQKAGIKYSCYRVEYERASNYRQTFFQRTKGPYRCRYCNKKLSKDKVFVDHIVPVAKTQKSRTARMMLAMRRCGSVNDIRNLAPSCKDCNSKKSDKMGLWIIRGWFGKYKAYWILLRILQFITVCLVLLGLFWLIQMIRGEFWWHGMPGIAR
;
A
#
# COMPACT_ATOMS: atom_id res chain seq x y z
N MET A 1 -30.20 -1.47 9.99
CA MET A 1 -29.57 -1.86 8.70
C MET A 1 -28.32 -1.02 8.50
N GLN A 2 -27.14 -1.64 8.38
CA GLN A 2 -25.92 -0.94 8.00
C GLN A 2 -26.01 -0.64 6.49
N GLY A 3 -25.83 0.63 6.12
CA GLY A 3 -25.85 1.02 4.70
C GLY A 3 -24.57 0.55 3.97
N ASN A 4 -24.68 0.35 2.67
CA ASN A 4 -23.58 -0.09 1.82
C ASN A 4 -22.54 1.02 1.52
N TRP A 5 -22.89 2.29 1.76
CA TRP A 5 -22.09 3.46 1.48
C TRP A 5 -21.82 4.30 2.72
N ILE A 6 -20.59 4.79 2.84
CA ILE A 6 -20.19 5.72 3.88
C ILE A 6 -19.83 7.04 3.22
N LEU A 7 -20.46 8.12 3.71
CA LEU A 7 -20.14 9.50 3.38
C LEU A 7 -19.49 10.14 4.60
N LYS A 8 -18.21 10.43 4.51
CA LYS A 8 -17.44 11.11 5.55
C LYS A 8 -17.20 12.55 5.13
N THR A 9 -17.50 13.49 6.00
CA THR A 9 -17.36 14.93 5.75
C THR A 9 -16.25 15.52 6.60
N TYR A 10 -15.60 16.57 6.11
CA TYR A 10 -14.50 17.28 6.78
C TYR A 10 -14.85 18.77 6.84
N PRO A 11 -15.89 19.17 7.63
CA PRO A 11 -16.30 20.55 7.71
C PRO A 11 -15.34 21.37 8.56
N LYS A 12 -15.22 22.66 8.25
CA LYS A 12 -14.73 23.68 9.17
C LYS A 12 -15.80 23.94 10.24
N GLN A 13 -15.41 24.55 11.36
CA GLN A 13 -16.31 24.72 12.50
C GLN A 13 -17.63 25.44 12.13
N TYR A 14 -17.56 26.50 11.32
CA TYR A 14 -18.73 27.24 10.85
C TYR A 14 -19.62 26.45 9.86
N GLN A 15 -19.14 25.36 9.28
CA GLN A 15 -19.87 24.52 8.32
C GLN A 15 -20.64 23.37 8.99
N LEU A 16 -20.46 23.13 10.28
CA LEU A 16 -21.04 21.99 10.99
C LEU A 16 -22.58 21.95 10.90
N ASN A 17 -23.25 23.11 11.06
CA ASN A 17 -24.70 23.19 10.95
C ASN A 17 -25.19 22.90 9.53
N THR A 18 -24.45 23.36 8.52
CA THR A 18 -24.74 23.06 7.12
C THR A 18 -24.64 21.56 6.82
N VAL A 19 -23.60 20.89 7.33
CA VAL A 19 -23.46 19.43 7.18
C VAL A 19 -24.62 18.69 7.84
N LYS A 20 -25.03 19.08 9.07
CA LYS A 20 -26.17 18.47 9.77
C LYS A 20 -27.47 18.62 8.98
N LYS A 21 -27.70 19.76 8.29
CA LYS A 21 -28.85 19.96 7.40
C LYS A 21 -28.81 19.12 6.14
N ILE A 22 -27.63 18.90 5.55
CA ILE A 22 -27.44 18.12 4.32
C ILE A 22 -27.51 16.62 4.61
N CYS A 23 -26.81 16.15 5.64
CA CYS A 23 -26.62 14.72 5.95
C CYS A 23 -27.48 14.30 7.15
N ARG A 24 -28.60 13.62 6.90
CA ARG A 24 -29.62 13.32 7.93
C ARG A 24 -29.37 12.01 8.71
N LYS A 25 -28.67 11.03 8.13
CA LYS A 25 -28.44 9.70 8.76
C LYS A 25 -27.03 9.61 9.33
N LYS A 26 -26.89 9.75 10.65
CA LYS A 26 -25.62 9.62 11.36
C LYS A 26 -25.23 8.15 11.58
N THR A 27 -23.93 7.87 11.55
CA THR A 27 -23.35 6.67 12.16
C THR A 27 -22.87 7.00 13.59
N GLN A 28 -22.37 6.00 14.32
CA GLN A 28 -21.78 6.19 15.64
C GLN A 28 -20.52 7.08 15.65
N LYS A 29 -19.91 7.32 14.48
CA LYS A 29 -18.70 8.16 14.35
C LYS A 29 -19.11 9.57 13.91
N GLU A 30 -18.49 10.59 14.52
CA GLU A 30 -18.69 11.99 14.13
C GLU A 30 -18.39 12.20 12.62
N ASN A 31 -19.24 13.02 12.00
CA ASN A 31 -19.12 13.40 10.59
C ASN A 31 -19.10 12.21 9.60
N CYS A 32 -19.57 11.03 10.03
CA CYS A 32 -19.77 9.87 9.18
C CYS A 32 -21.27 9.57 9.05
N TYR A 33 -21.69 9.29 7.81
CA TYR A 33 -23.11 9.08 7.46
C TYR A 33 -23.22 7.81 6.63
N SER A 34 -24.18 6.94 6.97
CA SER A 34 -24.40 5.66 6.30
C SER A 34 -25.62 5.75 5.40
N TYR A 35 -25.47 5.23 4.16
CA TYR A 35 -26.52 5.22 3.14
C TYR A 35 -26.61 3.83 2.51
N ILE A 36 -27.83 3.41 2.12
CA ILE A 36 -28.04 2.15 1.38
C ILE A 36 -27.47 2.30 -0.01
N ASP A 37 -27.80 3.38 -0.70
CA ASP A 37 -27.31 3.73 -2.03
C ASP A 37 -26.31 4.88 -1.99
N LYS A 38 -25.59 5.07 -3.10
CA LYS A 38 -24.63 6.18 -3.22
C LYS A 38 -25.36 7.53 -3.07
N PRO A 39 -25.02 8.36 -2.07
CA PRO A 39 -25.72 9.59 -1.73
C PRO A 39 -25.39 10.73 -2.72
N LYS A 40 -25.83 10.61 -3.98
CA LYS A 40 -25.52 11.57 -5.05
C LYS A 40 -26.06 12.98 -4.78
N LYS A 41 -27.27 13.08 -4.18
CA LYS A 41 -27.91 14.38 -3.84
C LYS A 41 -27.14 15.12 -2.76
N GLU A 42 -26.75 14.43 -1.69
CA GLU A 42 -25.98 14.96 -0.57
C GLU A 42 -24.58 15.40 -1.05
N ILE A 43 -23.95 14.60 -1.88
CA ILE A 43 -22.64 14.91 -2.48
C ILE A 43 -22.71 16.22 -3.28
N LYS A 44 -23.73 16.40 -4.14
CA LYS A 44 -23.90 17.65 -4.90
C LYS A 44 -24.08 18.87 -3.99
N LYS A 45 -24.84 18.71 -2.89
CA LYS A 45 -25.04 19.80 -1.91
C LYS A 45 -23.76 20.13 -1.15
N LEU A 46 -22.97 19.12 -0.75
CA LEU A 46 -21.66 19.32 -0.10
C LEU A 46 -20.67 20.03 -1.03
N GLN A 47 -20.64 19.65 -2.32
CA GLN A 47 -19.81 20.30 -3.33
C GLN A 47 -20.17 21.79 -3.49
N LYS A 48 -21.47 22.10 -3.62
CA LYS A 48 -21.95 23.50 -3.70
C LYS A 48 -21.60 24.32 -2.44
N ALA A 49 -21.58 23.68 -1.26
CA ALA A 49 -21.23 24.32 0.01
C ALA A 49 -19.71 24.38 0.26
N GLY A 50 -18.88 23.93 -0.68
CA GLY A 50 -17.40 23.92 -0.54
C GLY A 50 -16.91 23.02 0.60
N ILE A 51 -17.68 21.98 0.98
CA ILE A 51 -17.34 21.09 2.09
C ILE A 51 -16.60 19.87 1.55
N LYS A 52 -15.39 19.63 2.06
CA LYS A 52 -14.60 18.44 1.72
C LYS A 52 -15.30 17.17 2.21
N TYR A 53 -15.35 16.14 1.36
CA TYR A 53 -15.95 14.86 1.68
C TYR A 53 -15.19 13.69 1.07
N SER A 54 -15.48 12.49 1.59
CA SER A 54 -15.05 11.20 1.03
C SER A 54 -16.25 10.26 1.02
N CYS A 55 -16.54 9.62 -0.12
CA CYS A 55 -17.65 8.69 -0.26
C CYS A 55 -17.15 7.36 -0.81
N TYR A 56 -17.37 6.27 -0.09
CA TYR A 56 -16.88 4.93 -0.43
C TYR A 56 -17.81 3.84 0.12
N ARG A 57 -17.63 2.60 -0.36
CA ARG A 57 -18.37 1.45 0.14
C ARG A 57 -17.86 1.00 1.50
N VAL A 58 -18.75 0.41 2.31
CA VAL A 58 -18.43 -0.08 3.66
C VAL A 58 -17.29 -1.14 3.67
N GLU A 59 -17.18 -1.93 2.61
CA GLU A 59 -16.11 -2.92 2.43
C GLU A 59 -14.68 -2.32 2.40
N TYR A 60 -14.57 -1.02 2.14
CA TYR A 60 -13.30 -0.27 2.17
C TYR A 60 -13.09 0.51 3.46
N GLU A 61 -13.91 0.31 4.47
CA GLU A 61 -13.74 0.89 5.81
C GLU A 61 -12.79 0.01 6.63
N ARG A 62 -11.89 0.64 7.39
CA ARG A 62 -11.04 -0.08 8.34
C ARG A 62 -11.90 -0.59 9.50
N ALA A 63 -11.93 -1.90 9.73
CA ALA A 63 -12.53 -2.48 10.91
C ALA A 63 -11.69 -2.15 12.16
N SER A 64 -12.33 -1.89 13.30
CA SER A 64 -11.62 -1.63 14.56
C SER A 64 -10.85 -2.85 15.07
N ASN A 65 -11.39 -4.05 14.82
CA ASN A 65 -10.87 -5.34 15.29
C ASN A 65 -9.95 -6.06 14.28
N TYR A 66 -9.51 -5.41 13.17
CA TYR A 66 -8.71 -6.06 12.13
C TYR A 66 -7.42 -6.70 12.66
N ARG A 67 -6.78 -6.06 13.66
CA ARG A 67 -5.58 -6.58 14.32
C ARG A 67 -5.87 -7.86 15.10
N GLN A 68 -6.95 -7.87 15.87
CA GLN A 68 -7.39 -9.04 16.62
C GLN A 68 -7.70 -10.21 15.68
N THR A 69 -8.47 -9.94 14.62
CA THR A 69 -8.80 -10.92 13.57
C THR A 69 -7.53 -11.50 12.93
N PHE A 70 -6.53 -10.66 12.68
CA PHE A 70 -5.24 -11.13 12.15
C PHE A 70 -4.58 -12.15 13.08
N PHE A 71 -4.43 -11.84 14.37
CA PHE A 71 -3.77 -12.74 15.33
C PHE A 71 -4.58 -14.02 15.65
N GLN A 72 -5.89 -13.98 15.51
CA GLN A 72 -6.74 -15.18 15.63
C GLN A 72 -6.52 -16.14 14.46
N ARG A 73 -6.29 -15.62 13.25
CA ARG A 73 -6.14 -16.42 12.03
C ARG A 73 -4.71 -16.74 11.64
N THR A 74 -3.71 -16.13 12.29
CA THR A 74 -2.29 -16.35 11.98
C THR A 74 -1.52 -16.72 13.23
N LYS A 75 -0.72 -17.79 13.11
CA LYS A 75 0.21 -18.23 14.17
C LYS A 75 1.64 -17.85 13.79
N GLY A 76 2.49 -17.57 14.81
CA GLY A 76 3.91 -17.32 14.59
C GLY A 76 4.67 -18.56 14.05
N PRO A 77 5.92 -18.41 13.70
CA PRO A 77 6.75 -17.22 13.92
C PRO A 77 6.47 -16.11 12.90
N TYR A 78 6.48 -14.84 13.36
CA TYR A 78 6.22 -13.69 12.50
C TYR A 78 7.50 -13.15 11.86
N ARG A 79 7.41 -12.73 10.61
CA ARG A 79 8.44 -11.97 9.90
C ARG A 79 7.82 -10.75 9.20
N CYS A 80 8.54 -9.64 9.24
CA CYS A 80 8.11 -8.46 8.50
C CYS A 80 7.99 -8.78 7.01
N ARG A 81 6.82 -8.54 6.43
CA ARG A 81 6.52 -8.81 5.02
C ARG A 81 7.35 -7.95 4.06
N TYR A 82 7.92 -6.84 4.57
CA TYR A 82 8.61 -5.82 3.77
C TYR A 82 10.13 -5.85 3.86
N CYS A 83 10.72 -6.35 4.96
CA CYS A 83 12.18 -6.45 5.13
C CYS A 83 12.65 -7.82 5.66
N ASN A 84 11.75 -8.78 5.86
CA ASN A 84 12.02 -10.14 6.33
C ASN A 84 12.60 -10.25 7.76
N LYS A 85 12.68 -9.16 8.54
CA LYS A 85 13.13 -9.19 9.94
C LYS A 85 12.21 -10.10 10.79
N LYS A 86 12.77 -10.94 11.63
CA LYS A 86 12.01 -11.73 12.62
C LYS A 86 11.36 -10.78 13.63
N LEU A 87 10.12 -11.05 14.03
CA LEU A 87 9.33 -10.22 14.94
C LEU A 87 8.75 -11.08 16.05
N SER A 88 8.86 -10.63 17.29
CA SER A 88 8.04 -11.14 18.40
C SER A 88 6.61 -10.60 18.26
N LYS A 89 5.63 -11.31 18.80
CA LYS A 89 4.20 -11.01 18.63
C LYS A 89 3.83 -9.57 19.06
N ASP A 90 4.44 -9.08 20.12
CA ASP A 90 4.29 -7.73 20.67
C ASP A 90 4.79 -6.62 19.71
N LYS A 91 5.86 -6.92 18.94
CA LYS A 91 6.48 -5.99 17.97
C LYS A 91 5.85 -6.06 16.56
N VAL A 92 4.80 -6.87 16.37
CA VAL A 92 4.10 -6.95 15.10
C VAL A 92 3.11 -5.80 14.95
N PHE A 93 3.31 -5.00 13.91
CA PHE A 93 2.30 -4.09 13.37
C PHE A 93 1.54 -4.82 12.24
N VAL A 94 0.22 -4.84 12.32
CA VAL A 94 -0.61 -5.42 11.25
C VAL A 94 -0.92 -4.32 10.24
N ASP A 95 -0.39 -4.48 9.04
CA ASP A 95 -0.55 -3.52 7.97
C ASP A 95 -1.52 -4.04 6.89
N HIS A 96 -2.20 -3.11 6.23
CA HIS A 96 -3.00 -3.38 5.04
C HIS A 96 -2.11 -3.29 3.81
N ILE A 97 -1.84 -4.42 3.13
CA ILE A 97 -0.96 -4.46 1.94
C ILE A 97 -1.44 -3.43 0.91
N VAL A 98 -2.72 -3.49 0.54
CA VAL A 98 -3.37 -2.41 -0.21
C VAL A 98 -3.95 -1.43 0.80
N PRO A 99 -3.46 -0.16 0.82
CA PRO A 99 -3.81 0.78 1.87
C PRO A 99 -5.30 1.16 1.87
N VAL A 100 -5.90 1.23 3.05
CA VAL A 100 -7.32 1.61 3.23
C VAL A 100 -7.64 2.94 2.56
N ALA A 101 -6.82 3.97 2.78
CA ALA A 101 -7.03 5.30 2.21
C ALA A 101 -7.03 5.29 0.66
N LYS A 102 -6.20 4.42 0.06
CA LYS A 102 -6.16 4.28 -1.41
C LYS A 102 -7.37 3.53 -1.95
N THR A 103 -7.86 2.49 -1.26
CA THR A 103 -9.07 1.75 -1.70
C THR A 103 -10.33 2.62 -1.69
N GLN A 104 -10.42 3.54 -0.75
CA GLN A 104 -11.52 4.49 -0.69
C GLN A 104 -11.55 5.46 -1.90
N LYS A 105 -10.39 5.83 -2.43
CA LYS A 105 -10.24 6.87 -3.46
C LYS A 105 -9.94 6.31 -4.86
N SER A 106 -9.13 5.25 -4.97
CA SER A 106 -8.54 4.78 -6.23
C SER A 106 -9.20 3.51 -6.75
N ARG A 107 -9.57 3.51 -8.03
CA ARG A 107 -10.03 2.32 -8.76
C ARG A 107 -8.94 1.25 -8.83
N THR A 108 -7.69 1.66 -9.09
CA THR A 108 -6.53 0.75 -9.17
C THR A 108 -6.33 0.00 -7.85
N ALA A 109 -6.43 0.66 -6.69
CA ALA A 109 -6.33 0.01 -5.40
C ALA A 109 -7.45 -1.03 -5.20
N ARG A 110 -8.68 -0.73 -5.59
CA ARG A 110 -9.81 -1.68 -5.54
C ARG A 110 -9.58 -2.88 -6.47
N MET A 111 -9.04 -2.63 -7.67
CA MET A 111 -8.68 -3.70 -8.60
C MET A 111 -7.61 -4.63 -8.03
N MET A 112 -6.60 -4.10 -7.33
CA MET A 112 -5.57 -4.92 -6.65
C MET A 112 -6.17 -5.81 -5.55
N LEU A 113 -7.16 -5.32 -4.78
CA LEU A 113 -7.91 -6.17 -3.84
C LEU A 113 -8.66 -7.29 -4.56
N ALA A 114 -9.35 -6.97 -5.66
CA ALA A 114 -10.09 -7.94 -6.46
C ALA A 114 -9.18 -9.02 -7.06
N MET A 115 -8.00 -8.65 -7.57
CA MET A 115 -6.98 -9.61 -8.06
C MET A 115 -6.56 -10.61 -6.97
N ARG A 116 -6.57 -10.22 -5.72
CA ARG A 116 -6.31 -11.09 -4.56
C ARG A 116 -7.58 -11.76 -4.02
N ARG A 117 -8.71 -11.61 -4.71
CA ARG A 117 -10.03 -12.13 -4.30
C ARG A 117 -10.43 -11.68 -2.89
N CYS A 118 -9.98 -10.48 -2.47
CA CYS A 118 -10.34 -9.93 -1.16
C CYS A 118 -11.74 -9.33 -1.22
N GLY A 119 -12.66 -9.82 -0.40
CA GLY A 119 -14.03 -9.29 -0.30
C GLY A 119 -14.11 -7.93 0.41
N SER A 120 -13.11 -7.60 1.23
CA SER A 120 -13.00 -6.30 1.90
C SER A 120 -11.54 -5.90 2.08
N VAL A 121 -11.30 -4.64 2.46
CA VAL A 121 -9.95 -4.18 2.79
C VAL A 121 -9.37 -4.90 4.01
N ASN A 122 -10.23 -5.42 4.90
CA ASN A 122 -9.85 -6.12 6.13
C ASN A 122 -9.69 -7.64 5.92
N ASP A 123 -9.79 -8.14 4.69
CA ASP A 123 -9.56 -9.55 4.38
C ASP A 123 -8.15 -9.96 4.81
N ILE A 124 -8.01 -11.15 5.41
CA ILE A 124 -6.73 -11.68 5.89
C ILE A 124 -5.65 -11.72 4.80
N ARG A 125 -6.05 -11.91 3.54
CA ARG A 125 -5.15 -11.87 2.38
C ARG A 125 -4.57 -10.50 2.09
N ASN A 126 -5.22 -9.43 2.60
CA ASN A 126 -4.75 -8.05 2.52
C ASN A 126 -4.01 -7.61 3.78
N LEU A 127 -3.95 -8.43 4.83
CA LEU A 127 -3.25 -8.12 6.07
C LEU A 127 -1.87 -8.76 6.09
N ALA A 128 -0.88 -8.03 6.61
CA ALA A 128 0.50 -8.48 6.67
C ALA A 128 1.18 -8.07 7.99
N PRO A 129 2.03 -8.94 8.58
CA PRO A 129 2.88 -8.54 9.68
C PRO A 129 3.99 -7.61 9.18
N SER A 130 4.22 -6.51 9.86
CA SER A 130 5.26 -5.53 9.54
C SER A 130 5.98 -5.06 10.81
N CYS A 131 7.24 -4.65 10.70
CA CYS A 131 7.92 -3.92 11.76
C CYS A 131 7.48 -2.44 11.73
N LYS A 132 7.70 -1.73 12.84
CA LYS A 132 7.34 -0.31 12.99
C LYS A 132 7.89 0.54 11.83
N ASP A 133 9.19 0.38 11.53
CA ASP A 133 9.89 1.19 10.50
C ASP A 133 9.29 0.98 9.11
N CYS A 134 9.07 -0.28 8.70
CA CYS A 134 8.47 -0.58 7.40
C CYS A 134 7.03 -0.09 7.33
N ASN A 135 6.25 -0.24 8.40
CA ASN A 135 4.88 0.24 8.46
C ASN A 135 4.82 1.77 8.28
N SER A 136 5.67 2.50 9.00
CA SER A 136 5.76 3.96 8.89
C SER A 136 6.24 4.42 7.52
N LYS A 137 7.31 3.81 6.98
CA LYS A 137 7.85 4.14 5.65
C LYS A 137 6.86 3.84 4.53
N LYS A 138 6.11 2.76 4.65
CA LYS A 138 5.07 2.39 3.68
C LYS A 138 3.88 3.35 3.75
N SER A 139 3.34 3.60 4.94
CA SER A 139 2.15 4.45 5.12
C SER A 139 1.02 4.07 4.12
N ASP A 140 0.60 4.98 3.24
CA ASP A 140 -0.39 4.75 2.18
C ASP A 140 0.24 4.49 0.80
N LYS A 141 1.56 4.29 0.72
CA LYS A 141 2.27 4.04 -0.53
C LYS A 141 1.88 2.68 -1.12
N MET A 142 1.86 2.63 -2.45
CA MET A 142 1.61 1.44 -3.26
C MET A 142 2.89 1.00 -4.00
N GLY A 143 2.81 0.58 -5.26
CA GLY A 143 3.97 0.19 -6.06
C GLY A 143 4.71 -1.01 -5.48
N LEU A 144 6.03 -0.91 -5.31
CA LEU A 144 6.88 -2.01 -4.80
C LEU A 144 6.47 -2.52 -3.42
N TRP A 145 5.79 -1.69 -2.60
CA TRP A 145 5.27 -2.13 -1.31
C TRP A 145 4.17 -3.19 -1.45
N ILE A 146 3.34 -3.10 -2.48
CA ILE A 146 2.34 -4.12 -2.78
C ILE A 146 3.01 -5.45 -3.15
N ILE A 147 4.02 -5.40 -4.03
CA ILE A 147 4.78 -6.58 -4.44
C ILE A 147 5.43 -7.24 -3.23
N ARG A 148 6.15 -6.48 -2.40
CA ARG A 148 6.72 -6.99 -1.15
C ARG A 148 5.66 -7.55 -0.20
N GLY A 149 4.54 -6.88 -0.05
CA GLY A 149 3.42 -7.33 0.77
C GLY A 149 2.84 -8.67 0.30
N TRP A 150 2.75 -8.90 -1.00
CA TRP A 150 2.21 -10.13 -1.57
C TRP A 150 3.20 -11.29 -1.55
N PHE A 151 4.44 -11.04 -1.95
CA PHE A 151 5.46 -12.06 -2.16
C PHE A 151 6.41 -12.24 -0.97
N GLY A 152 6.55 -11.25 -0.09
CA GLY A 152 7.46 -11.28 1.06
C GLY A 152 7.18 -12.36 2.11
N LYS A 153 6.10 -13.14 1.96
CA LYS A 153 5.85 -14.34 2.76
C LYS A 153 6.66 -15.56 2.30
N TYR A 154 7.16 -15.55 1.06
CA TYR A 154 7.88 -16.67 0.46
C TYR A 154 9.39 -16.51 0.64
N LYS A 155 10.07 -17.54 1.10
CA LYS A 155 11.54 -17.54 1.20
C LYS A 155 12.21 -17.33 -0.17
N ALA A 156 11.67 -17.97 -1.20
CA ALA A 156 12.17 -17.85 -2.58
C ALA A 156 12.22 -16.40 -3.08
N TYR A 157 11.24 -15.56 -2.72
CA TYR A 157 11.25 -14.15 -3.06
C TYR A 157 12.49 -13.42 -2.53
N TRP A 158 12.86 -13.69 -1.28
CA TRP A 158 14.03 -13.05 -0.65
C TRP A 158 15.34 -13.57 -1.20
N ILE A 159 15.41 -14.86 -1.55
CA ILE A 159 16.56 -15.46 -2.23
C ILE A 159 16.74 -14.81 -3.61
N LEU A 160 15.68 -14.75 -4.41
CA LEU A 160 15.70 -14.12 -5.73
C LEU A 160 16.15 -12.66 -5.67
N LEU A 161 15.63 -11.88 -4.70
CA LEU A 161 16.07 -10.49 -4.51
C LEU A 161 17.57 -10.38 -4.22
N ARG A 162 18.14 -11.29 -3.40
CA ARG A 162 19.57 -11.30 -3.11
C ARG A 162 20.39 -11.64 -4.34
N ILE A 163 19.94 -12.62 -5.13
CA ILE A 163 20.61 -12.99 -6.40
C ILE A 163 20.60 -11.79 -7.35
N LEU A 164 19.45 -11.13 -7.53
CA LEU A 164 19.35 -9.93 -8.37
C LEU A 164 20.25 -8.80 -7.89
N GLN A 165 20.32 -8.56 -6.58
CA GLN A 165 21.23 -7.57 -6.01
C GLN A 165 22.68 -7.91 -6.28
N PHE A 166 23.07 -9.19 -6.10
CA PHE A 166 24.44 -9.65 -6.40
C PHE A 166 24.80 -9.44 -7.87
N ILE A 167 23.92 -9.87 -8.80
CA ILE A 167 24.11 -9.68 -10.24
C ILE A 167 24.27 -8.18 -10.56
N THR A 168 23.41 -7.32 -9.99
CA THR A 168 23.51 -5.87 -10.21
C THR A 168 24.86 -5.31 -9.76
N VAL A 169 25.34 -5.72 -8.58
CA VAL A 169 26.66 -5.31 -8.08
C VAL A 169 27.77 -5.77 -9.02
N CYS A 170 27.76 -7.03 -9.47
CA CYS A 170 28.74 -7.56 -10.43
C CYS A 170 28.72 -6.76 -11.74
N LEU A 171 27.55 -6.46 -12.29
CA LEU A 171 27.44 -5.67 -13.52
C LEU A 171 27.97 -4.25 -13.35
N VAL A 172 27.70 -3.60 -12.21
CA VAL A 172 28.25 -2.28 -11.91
C VAL A 172 29.78 -2.32 -11.81
N LEU A 173 30.34 -3.31 -11.11
CA LEU A 173 31.79 -3.47 -10.99
C LEU A 173 32.46 -3.75 -12.34
N LEU A 174 31.85 -4.60 -13.17
CA LEU A 174 32.33 -4.85 -14.54
C LEU A 174 32.28 -3.56 -15.38
N GLY A 175 31.20 -2.81 -15.32
CA GLY A 175 31.05 -1.53 -16.02
C GLY A 175 32.12 -0.51 -15.60
N LEU A 176 32.36 -0.41 -14.28
CA LEU A 176 33.44 0.45 -13.76
C LEU A 176 34.84 -0.03 -14.22
N PHE A 177 35.09 -1.32 -14.20
CA PHE A 177 36.35 -1.90 -14.72
C PHE A 177 36.57 -1.51 -16.18
N TRP A 178 35.57 -1.74 -17.06
CA TRP A 178 35.64 -1.36 -18.47
C TRP A 178 35.85 0.13 -18.67
N LEU A 179 35.16 0.98 -17.87
CA LEU A 179 35.34 2.42 -17.93
C LEU A 179 36.76 2.85 -17.57
N ILE A 180 37.35 2.23 -16.54
CA ILE A 180 38.74 2.49 -16.13
C ILE A 180 39.70 2.07 -17.25
N GLN A 181 39.53 0.91 -17.89
CA GLN A 181 40.35 0.48 -19.00
C GLN A 181 40.26 1.42 -20.20
N MET A 182 39.07 1.92 -20.51
CA MET A 182 38.90 2.94 -21.57
C MET A 182 39.67 4.23 -21.24
N ILE A 183 39.58 4.72 -20.00
CA ILE A 183 40.27 5.96 -19.56
C ILE A 183 41.79 5.76 -19.59
N ARG A 184 42.29 4.59 -19.23
CA ARG A 184 43.75 4.26 -19.26
C ARG A 184 44.31 4.05 -20.67
N GLY A 185 43.46 4.02 -21.70
CA GLY A 185 43.86 3.83 -23.07
C GLY A 185 44.30 2.40 -23.43
N GLU A 186 44.14 1.44 -22.51
CA GLU A 186 44.60 0.05 -22.71
C GLU A 186 43.70 -0.77 -23.66
N PHE A 187 42.49 -0.23 -23.98
CA PHE A 187 41.51 -0.97 -24.79
C PHE A 187 41.77 -0.95 -26.30
N TRP A 188 42.58 -0.01 -26.82
CA TRP A 188 42.73 0.18 -28.25
C TRP A 188 43.84 -0.68 -28.91
N TRP A 189 44.73 -1.34 -28.15
CA TRP A 189 45.89 -2.02 -28.69
C TRP A 189 45.76 -3.52 -28.97
N HIS A 190 44.73 -4.21 -28.51
CA HIS A 190 44.61 -5.67 -28.70
C HIS A 190 43.62 -6.10 -29.80
N GLY A 191 43.09 -5.20 -30.62
CA GLY A 191 42.03 -5.51 -31.59
C GLY A 191 42.34 -5.34 -33.07
N MET A 192 43.58 -4.95 -33.48
CA MET A 192 43.93 -4.93 -34.90
C MET A 192 45.19 -5.77 -35.17
N PRO A 193 45.04 -6.98 -35.73
CA PRO A 193 46.20 -7.66 -36.36
C PRO A 193 46.46 -6.97 -37.70
N GLY A 194 47.62 -6.31 -37.81
CA GLY A 194 48.29 -6.12 -39.09
C GLY A 194 47.80 -5.01 -40.01
N ILE A 195 48.28 -3.77 -39.77
CA ILE A 195 48.75 -2.96 -40.93
C ILE A 195 50.19 -2.60 -40.64
N ALA A 196 51.06 -3.50 -41.04
CA ALA A 196 52.48 -3.19 -41.25
C ALA A 196 52.60 -2.43 -42.56
N ARG A 197 53.25 -1.28 -42.53
CA ARG A 197 54.06 -0.74 -43.64
C ARG A 197 55.48 -0.63 -43.18
#